data_77b92df3e4eff9e4eff8485601059c4a
#
_entry.id   77b92df3e4eff9e4eff8485601059c4a
#
_cell.length_a   1.000
_cell.length_b   1.000
_cell.length_c   1.000
_cell.angle_alpha   90.00
_cell.angle_beta   90.00
_cell.angle_gamma   90.00
#
_symmetry.space_group_name_H-M   'P 1'
#
loop_
_entity.id
_entity.type
_entity.pdbx_description
1 polymer ?
#
loop_
_entity_poly.entity_id
_entity_poly.type
_entity_poly.pdbx_seq_one_letter_code
_entity_poly.pdbx_strand_id
1 'polypeptide(L)'
;MLPSNITPSQVNVLESGEVFVFGSNFQGAHMGGAARVAKEKFGAVWGIGEGLQGQSYAIPTMEGLENLRPAVDRFTSFAKQHQELKFFVTAIGCGIAGYQAEEIAPFFLEAAHLPNVFLPLSFWKVIMDIANKEQNSNNAARKVLDLCSYMHRNGIPEWNVNTDRTILDSLDRHQQWELGLLLGAISPTAEEPITKALPEDLYYRILEWLNNV
;
A
#
# COMPACT_ATOMS: atom_id res chain seq x y z
N MET A 1 6.73 -9.46 -5.08
CA MET A 1 7.25 -10.52 -4.17
C MET A 1 6.54 -10.35 -2.85
N LEU A 2 6.09 -11.44 -2.20
CA LEU A 2 5.45 -11.34 -0.88
C LEU A 2 6.49 -10.96 0.17
N PRO A 3 6.11 -10.16 1.19
CA PRO A 3 7.00 -9.83 2.30
C PRO A 3 7.43 -11.07 3.09
N SER A 4 8.58 -11.02 3.73
CA SER A 4 9.09 -12.13 4.55
C SER A 4 8.49 -12.17 5.97
N ASN A 5 7.96 -11.04 6.44
CA ASN A 5 7.41 -10.86 7.78
C ASN A 5 5.88 -11.00 7.81
N ILE A 6 5.41 -12.18 7.43
CA ILE A 6 3.98 -12.54 7.47
C ILE A 6 3.71 -13.31 8.77
N THR A 7 2.69 -12.87 9.53
CA THR A 7 2.19 -13.61 10.69
C THR A 7 1.67 -14.97 10.25
N PRO A 8 2.09 -16.08 10.90
CA PRO A 8 1.51 -17.40 10.65
C PRO A 8 -0.02 -17.39 10.82
N SER A 9 -0.71 -18.18 10.01
CA SER A 9 -2.19 -18.28 10.07
C SER A 9 -2.70 -18.77 11.44
N GLN A 10 -1.86 -19.53 12.17
CA GLN A 10 -2.11 -19.96 13.54
C GLN A 10 -0.83 -19.80 14.37
N VAL A 11 -0.94 -19.08 15.48
CA VAL A 11 0.12 -18.94 16.48
C VAL A 11 -0.33 -19.74 17.70
N ASN A 12 0.27 -20.89 17.91
CA ASN A 12 -0.07 -21.80 19.01
C ASN A 12 0.95 -21.80 20.14
N VAL A 13 2.20 -21.48 19.81
CA VAL A 13 3.33 -21.43 20.73
C VAL A 13 4.16 -20.21 20.34
N LEU A 14 4.77 -19.58 21.30
CA LEU A 14 5.72 -18.46 21.13
C LEU A 14 7.05 -18.82 21.76
N GLU A 15 8.12 -18.42 21.09
CA GLU A 15 9.46 -18.46 21.65
C GLU A 15 9.72 -17.26 22.56
N SER A 16 10.85 -17.29 23.30
CA SER A 16 11.25 -16.13 24.10
C SER A 16 11.48 -14.92 23.20
N GLY A 17 10.90 -13.78 23.58
CA GLY A 17 10.96 -12.55 22.79
C GLY A 17 9.89 -12.43 21.70
N GLU A 18 9.03 -13.44 21.52
CA GLU A 18 7.90 -13.36 20.60
C GLU A 18 6.63 -12.90 21.32
N VAL A 19 5.85 -12.05 20.67
CA VAL A 19 4.66 -11.39 21.24
C VAL A 19 3.48 -11.55 20.31
N PHE A 20 2.38 -12.05 20.82
CA PHE A 20 1.09 -12.21 20.13
C PHE A 20 0.30 -10.91 20.22
N VAL A 21 0.10 -10.20 19.10
CA VAL A 21 -0.66 -8.95 19.07
C VAL A 21 -2.10 -9.23 18.67
N PHE A 22 -3.04 -8.82 19.52
CA PHE A 22 -4.45 -9.18 19.37
C PHE A 22 -5.39 -7.99 19.58
N GLY A 23 -6.59 -8.08 18.96
CA GLY A 23 -7.66 -7.12 19.16
C GLY A 23 -8.36 -7.31 20.50
N SER A 24 -8.50 -6.23 21.26
CA SER A 24 -9.13 -6.17 22.59
C SER A 24 -10.27 -5.13 22.59
N ASN A 25 -10.71 -4.74 23.76
CA ASN A 25 -11.59 -3.59 24.03
C ASN A 25 -11.04 -2.82 25.25
N PHE A 26 -11.53 -1.62 25.49
CA PHE A 26 -11.05 -0.78 26.62
C PHE A 26 -11.20 -1.47 27.99
N GLN A 27 -12.22 -2.32 28.15
CA GLN A 27 -12.46 -3.04 29.38
C GLN A 27 -11.53 -4.24 29.58
N GLY A 28 -10.76 -4.64 28.55
CA GLY A 28 -9.90 -5.83 28.62
C GLY A 28 -10.70 -7.13 28.81
N ALA A 29 -11.91 -7.19 28.29
CA ALA A 29 -12.77 -8.37 28.39
C ALA A 29 -12.41 -9.39 27.31
N HIS A 30 -11.43 -10.24 27.59
CA HIS A 30 -10.85 -11.21 26.65
C HIS A 30 -11.69 -12.50 26.58
N MET A 31 -12.94 -12.39 26.07
CA MET A 31 -13.91 -13.48 26.10
C MET A 31 -13.88 -14.41 24.88
N GLY A 32 -13.39 -13.91 23.71
CA GLY A 32 -13.49 -14.66 22.45
C GLY A 32 -12.34 -14.41 21.49
N GLY A 33 -12.28 -15.21 20.40
CA GLY A 33 -11.33 -15.05 19.33
C GLY A 33 -9.88 -15.03 19.77
N ALA A 34 -9.07 -14.17 19.17
CA ALA A 34 -7.65 -13.99 19.49
C ALA A 34 -7.42 -13.52 20.94
N ALA A 35 -8.32 -12.70 21.48
CA ALA A 35 -8.24 -12.22 22.85
C ALA A 35 -8.33 -13.36 23.89
N ARG A 36 -9.21 -14.34 23.66
CA ARG A 36 -9.28 -15.54 24.51
C ARG A 36 -7.98 -16.35 24.42
N VAL A 37 -7.44 -16.56 23.22
CA VAL A 37 -6.18 -17.28 23.02
C VAL A 37 -5.03 -16.57 23.74
N ALA A 38 -4.96 -15.23 23.63
CA ALA A 38 -3.96 -14.43 24.33
C ALA A 38 -4.03 -14.61 25.85
N LYS A 39 -5.25 -14.61 26.41
CA LYS A 39 -5.46 -14.85 27.85
C LYS A 39 -5.09 -16.27 28.28
N GLU A 40 -5.49 -17.28 27.51
CA GLU A 40 -5.27 -18.69 27.87
C GLU A 40 -3.84 -19.15 27.70
N LYS A 41 -3.09 -18.58 26.71
CA LYS A 41 -1.77 -19.09 26.33
C LYS A 41 -0.62 -18.10 26.50
N PHE A 42 -0.87 -16.79 26.35
CA PHE A 42 0.19 -15.79 26.18
C PHE A 42 0.20 -14.68 27.26
N GLY A 43 -0.55 -14.89 28.33
CA GLY A 43 -0.48 -14.04 29.52
C GLY A 43 -1.25 -12.72 29.46
N ALA A 44 -2.21 -12.58 28.54
CA ALA A 44 -3.11 -11.42 28.56
C ALA A 44 -3.95 -11.41 29.85
N VAL A 45 -4.06 -10.24 30.46
CA VAL A 45 -4.71 -10.06 31.76
C VAL A 45 -6.11 -9.50 31.57
N TRP A 46 -7.08 -10.12 32.23
CA TRP A 46 -8.44 -9.60 32.26
C TRP A 46 -8.50 -8.21 32.89
N GLY A 47 -9.20 -7.28 32.26
CA GLY A 47 -9.31 -5.90 32.72
C GLY A 47 -8.25 -4.97 32.18
N ILE A 48 -7.25 -5.47 31.40
CA ILE A 48 -6.24 -4.65 30.75
C ILE A 48 -6.45 -4.71 29.23
N GLY A 49 -7.01 -3.64 28.66
CA GLY A 49 -7.43 -3.58 27.26
C GLY A 49 -6.36 -3.17 26.28
N GLU A 50 -5.21 -2.66 26.72
CA GLU A 50 -4.14 -2.16 25.86
C GLU A 50 -2.74 -2.43 26.43
N GLY A 51 -1.76 -2.63 25.55
CA GLY A 51 -0.36 -2.74 25.90
C GLY A 51 0.16 -4.16 26.09
N LEU A 52 1.45 -4.26 26.46
CA LEU A 52 2.17 -5.52 26.67
C LEU A 52 1.75 -6.21 27.97
N GLN A 53 1.45 -7.51 27.88
CA GLN A 53 1.01 -8.35 28.99
C GLN A 53 1.56 -9.76 28.77
N GLY A 54 2.54 -10.20 29.56
CA GLY A 54 3.23 -11.47 29.31
C GLY A 54 3.84 -11.50 27.91
N GLN A 55 3.51 -12.52 27.13
CA GLN A 55 3.87 -12.63 25.71
C GLN A 55 2.73 -12.18 24.79
N SER A 56 1.91 -11.23 25.21
CA SER A 56 0.85 -10.69 24.36
C SER A 56 0.79 -9.16 24.43
N TYR A 57 0.31 -8.54 23.34
CA TYR A 57 0.08 -7.10 23.27
C TYR A 57 -1.37 -6.85 22.82
N ALA A 58 -2.14 -6.15 23.64
CA ALA A 58 -3.53 -5.83 23.37
C ALA A 58 -3.66 -4.50 22.63
N ILE A 59 -4.51 -4.46 21.61
CA ILE A 59 -4.91 -3.24 20.90
C ILE A 59 -6.43 -3.14 20.94
N PRO A 60 -7.04 -2.10 21.54
CA PRO A 60 -8.50 -1.94 21.56
C PRO A 60 -9.04 -1.72 20.16
N THR A 61 -10.05 -2.51 19.78
CA THR A 61 -10.61 -2.54 18.41
C THR A 61 -12.13 -2.38 18.38
N MET A 62 -12.79 -2.32 19.54
CA MET A 62 -14.25 -2.32 19.64
C MET A 62 -14.84 -0.91 19.77
N GLU A 63 -14.03 0.11 19.92
CA GLU A 63 -14.41 1.47 20.29
C GLU A 63 -14.39 2.46 19.13
N GLY A 64 -14.49 1.95 17.88
CA GLY A 64 -14.45 2.76 16.66
C GLY A 64 -13.06 2.98 16.08
N LEU A 65 -13.01 3.30 14.78
CA LEU A 65 -11.74 3.50 14.05
C LEU A 65 -10.96 4.72 14.56
N GLU A 66 -11.65 5.72 15.06
CA GLU A 66 -11.06 6.94 15.65
C GLU A 66 -10.22 6.62 16.91
N ASN A 67 -10.57 5.57 17.65
CA ASN A 67 -9.81 5.11 18.82
C ASN A 67 -8.76 4.05 18.44
N LEU A 68 -9.05 3.25 17.42
CA LEU A 68 -8.16 2.20 16.96
C LEU A 68 -6.87 2.79 16.34
N ARG A 69 -6.97 3.82 15.51
CA ARG A 69 -5.79 4.42 14.87
C ARG A 69 -4.75 4.89 15.89
N PRO A 70 -5.07 5.73 16.91
CA PRO A 70 -4.09 6.10 17.94
C PRO A 70 -3.52 4.91 18.73
N ALA A 71 -4.31 3.84 18.91
CA ALA A 71 -3.83 2.65 19.60
C ALA A 71 -2.80 1.87 18.75
N VAL A 72 -2.99 1.81 17.43
CA VAL A 72 -2.00 1.25 16.50
C VAL A 72 -0.75 2.12 16.44
N ASP A 73 -0.86 3.45 16.49
CA ASP A 73 0.28 4.38 16.53
C ASP A 73 1.12 4.17 17.80
N ARG A 74 0.47 3.96 18.96
CA ARG A 74 1.16 3.61 20.21
C ARG A 74 1.85 2.26 20.13
N PHE A 75 1.19 1.24 19.56
CA PHE A 75 1.80 -0.06 19.28
C PHE A 75 3.04 0.07 18.38
N THR A 76 2.92 0.82 17.30
CA THR A 76 4.02 1.05 16.36
C THR A 76 5.22 1.71 17.03
N SER A 77 4.95 2.73 17.85
CA SER A 77 5.98 3.40 18.66
C SER A 77 6.63 2.46 19.67
N PHE A 78 5.84 1.60 20.31
CA PHE A 78 6.33 0.57 21.22
C PHE A 78 7.22 -0.44 20.47
N ALA A 79 6.79 -0.96 19.34
CA ALA A 79 7.56 -1.91 18.54
C ALA A 79 8.89 -1.34 18.03
N LYS A 80 8.95 -0.04 17.69
CA LYS A 80 10.19 0.67 17.36
C LYS A 80 11.20 0.71 18.50
N GLN A 81 10.72 0.85 19.74
CA GLN A 81 11.56 0.94 20.93
C GLN A 81 12.01 -0.44 21.44
N HIS A 82 11.33 -1.53 21.04
CA HIS A 82 11.57 -2.90 21.50
C HIS A 82 11.93 -3.81 20.34
N GLN A 83 13.08 -3.55 19.72
CA GLN A 83 13.56 -4.32 18.55
C GLN A 83 14.05 -5.73 18.91
N GLU A 84 14.26 -6.01 20.16
CA GLU A 84 14.54 -7.33 20.71
C GLU A 84 13.31 -8.25 20.71
N LEU A 85 12.10 -7.68 20.58
CA LEU A 85 10.85 -8.43 20.51
C LEU A 85 10.37 -8.59 19.07
N LYS A 86 9.71 -9.71 18.77
CA LYS A 86 9.01 -9.98 17.50
C LYS A 86 7.50 -9.94 17.73
N PHE A 87 6.79 -9.16 16.98
CA PHE A 87 5.36 -8.95 17.13
C PHE A 87 4.58 -9.65 16.02
N PHE A 88 3.83 -10.69 16.37
CA PHE A 88 2.92 -11.39 15.46
C PHE A 88 1.52 -10.78 15.55
N VAL A 89 1.22 -9.85 14.66
CA VAL A 89 -0.08 -9.17 14.60
C VAL A 89 -1.12 -10.10 13.97
N THR A 90 -2.21 -10.36 14.67
CA THR A 90 -3.36 -11.07 14.12
C THR A 90 -4.19 -10.14 13.23
N ALA A 91 -5.21 -10.67 12.53
CA ALA A 91 -6.15 -9.84 11.77
C ALA A 91 -7.09 -9.09 12.75
N ILE A 92 -6.50 -8.18 13.54
CA ILE A 92 -7.22 -7.41 14.57
C ILE A 92 -8.35 -6.60 13.95
N GLY A 93 -9.44 -6.47 14.66
CA GLY A 93 -10.64 -5.76 14.18
C GLY A 93 -11.46 -6.53 13.13
N CYS A 94 -10.87 -7.52 12.43
CA CYS A 94 -11.56 -8.23 11.35
C CYS A 94 -12.41 -9.43 11.83
N GLY A 95 -12.53 -9.63 13.11
CA GLY A 95 -13.37 -10.69 13.70
C GLY A 95 -14.65 -10.10 14.30
N ILE A 96 -14.78 -10.16 15.63
CA ILE A 96 -15.98 -9.72 16.38
C ILE A 96 -16.27 -8.23 16.16
N ALA A 97 -15.26 -7.38 15.97
CA ALA A 97 -15.45 -5.95 15.69
C ALA A 97 -16.03 -5.66 14.30
N GLY A 98 -15.93 -6.62 13.36
CA GLY A 98 -16.65 -6.58 12.08
C GLY A 98 -16.02 -5.73 10.98
N TYR A 99 -14.82 -5.19 11.18
CA TYR A 99 -14.12 -4.39 10.16
C TYR A 99 -13.54 -5.27 9.06
N GLN A 100 -13.33 -4.66 7.88
CA GLN A 100 -12.61 -5.30 6.79
C GLN A 100 -11.10 -4.96 6.86
N ALA A 101 -10.27 -5.79 6.22
CA ALA A 101 -8.82 -5.55 6.18
C ALA A 101 -8.48 -4.20 5.55
N GLU A 102 -9.26 -3.75 4.56
CA GLU A 102 -9.14 -2.48 3.85
C GLU A 102 -9.30 -1.27 4.77
N GLU A 103 -10.07 -1.41 5.86
CA GLU A 103 -10.29 -0.35 6.85
C GLU A 103 -9.16 -0.30 7.89
N ILE A 104 -8.58 -1.44 8.25
CA ILE A 104 -7.62 -1.57 9.35
C ILE A 104 -6.17 -1.52 8.86
N ALA A 105 -5.83 -2.22 7.77
CA ALA A 105 -4.45 -2.35 7.30
C ALA A 105 -3.75 -1.01 7.01
N PRO A 106 -4.43 0.05 6.53
CA PRO A 106 -3.80 1.36 6.35
C PRO A 106 -3.20 1.97 7.63
N PHE A 107 -3.71 1.62 8.81
CA PHE A 107 -3.14 2.09 10.07
C PHE A 107 -1.78 1.46 10.38
N PHE A 108 -1.49 0.30 9.79
CA PHE A 108 -0.24 -0.44 9.96
C PHE A 108 0.84 -0.12 8.93
N LEU A 109 0.64 0.86 8.03
CA LEU A 109 1.63 1.22 7.00
C LEU A 109 3.01 1.51 7.59
N GLU A 110 3.09 2.25 8.69
CA GLU A 110 4.35 2.55 9.36
C GLU A 110 4.94 1.32 10.04
N ALA A 111 4.11 0.52 10.71
CA ALA A 111 4.52 -0.73 11.36
C ALA A 111 5.02 -1.78 10.34
N ALA A 112 4.51 -1.77 9.12
CA ALA A 112 4.93 -2.69 8.04
C ALA A 112 6.41 -2.52 7.64
N HIS A 113 7.00 -1.35 7.89
CA HIS A 113 8.43 -1.09 7.64
C HIS A 113 9.35 -1.58 8.77
N LEU A 114 8.79 -2.02 9.91
CA LEU A 114 9.58 -2.48 11.02
C LEU A 114 9.95 -3.97 10.83
N PRO A 115 11.25 -4.33 10.95
CA PRO A 115 11.70 -5.70 10.70
C PRO A 115 11.20 -6.70 11.75
N ASN A 116 10.80 -6.22 12.92
CA ASN A 116 10.32 -7.01 14.04
C ASN A 116 8.78 -7.09 14.13
N VAL A 117 8.04 -6.49 13.19
CA VAL A 117 6.58 -6.57 13.12
C VAL A 117 6.16 -7.48 11.97
N PHE A 118 5.38 -8.49 12.28
CA PHE A 118 4.81 -9.44 11.35
C PHE A 118 3.31 -9.14 11.21
N LEU A 119 2.83 -8.96 9.99
CA LEU A 119 1.42 -8.65 9.73
C LEU A 119 0.71 -9.84 9.06
N PRO A 120 -0.60 -9.99 9.24
CA PRO A 120 -1.36 -11.02 8.56
C PRO A 120 -1.36 -10.78 7.05
N LEU A 121 -1.44 -11.86 6.28
CA LEU A 121 -1.42 -11.81 4.82
C LEU A 121 -2.53 -10.89 4.25
N SER A 122 -3.68 -10.83 4.90
CA SER A 122 -4.78 -9.94 4.51
C SER A 122 -4.38 -8.46 4.57
N PHE A 123 -3.63 -8.05 5.60
CA PHE A 123 -3.13 -6.68 5.73
C PHE A 123 -2.04 -6.39 4.69
N TRP A 124 -1.12 -7.33 4.49
CA TRP A 124 -0.08 -7.18 3.47
C TRP A 124 -0.64 -6.97 2.06
N LYS A 125 -1.72 -7.67 1.70
CA LYS A 125 -2.37 -7.48 0.39
C LYS A 125 -2.82 -6.03 0.21
N VAL A 126 -3.51 -5.47 1.20
CA VAL A 126 -4.00 -4.07 1.16
C VAL A 126 -2.83 -3.09 1.11
N ILE A 127 -1.80 -3.27 1.96
CA ILE A 127 -0.62 -2.40 2.01
C ILE A 127 0.13 -2.39 0.67
N MET A 128 0.30 -3.56 0.06
CA MET A 128 0.93 -3.68 -1.25
C MET A 128 0.10 -3.01 -2.36
N ASP A 129 -1.22 -3.11 -2.30
CA ASP A 129 -2.10 -2.45 -3.26
C ASP A 129 -2.04 -0.92 -3.13
N ILE A 130 -1.94 -0.39 -1.90
CA ILE A 130 -1.71 1.03 -1.65
C ILE A 130 -0.37 1.47 -2.25
N ALA A 131 0.72 0.75 -1.94
CA ALA A 131 2.05 1.07 -2.45
C ALA A 131 2.12 1.03 -4.00
N ASN A 132 1.46 0.06 -4.63
CA ASN A 132 1.37 -0.05 -6.08
C ASN A 132 0.60 1.13 -6.70
N LYS A 133 -0.50 1.56 -6.08
CA LYS A 133 -1.27 2.73 -6.53
C LYS A 133 -0.46 4.02 -6.40
N GLU A 134 0.25 4.21 -5.31
CA GLU A 134 1.14 5.36 -5.12
C GLU A 134 2.29 5.38 -6.13
N GLN A 135 2.90 4.23 -6.40
CA GLN A 135 3.96 4.12 -7.38
C GLN A 135 3.46 4.39 -8.80
N ASN A 136 2.27 3.91 -9.15
CA ASN A 136 1.65 4.20 -10.44
C ASN A 136 1.29 5.68 -10.57
N SER A 137 0.77 6.30 -9.51
CA SER A 137 0.49 7.75 -9.49
C SER A 137 1.77 8.57 -9.66
N ASN A 138 2.86 8.22 -8.96
CA ASN A 138 4.15 8.88 -9.11
C ASN A 138 4.75 8.70 -10.50
N ASN A 139 4.59 7.52 -11.10
CA ASN A 139 5.01 7.27 -12.48
C ASN A 139 4.20 8.10 -13.47
N ALA A 140 2.88 8.24 -13.26
CA ALA A 140 2.03 9.08 -14.10
C ALA A 140 2.44 10.56 -13.99
N ALA A 141 2.64 11.07 -12.77
CA ALA A 141 3.10 12.44 -12.54
C ALA A 141 4.46 12.72 -13.21
N ARG A 142 5.40 11.75 -13.12
CA ARG A 142 6.70 11.87 -13.80
C ARG A 142 6.55 11.92 -15.32
N LYS A 143 5.70 11.08 -15.90
CA LYS A 143 5.43 11.08 -17.35
C LYS A 143 4.83 12.42 -17.80
N VAL A 144 3.93 13.02 -17.01
CA VAL A 144 3.38 14.34 -17.29
C VAL A 144 4.47 15.41 -17.28
N LEU A 145 5.39 15.40 -16.30
CA LEU A 145 6.52 16.32 -16.24
C LEU A 145 7.48 16.15 -17.42
N ASP A 146 7.76 14.91 -17.80
CA ASP A 146 8.61 14.59 -18.94
C ASP A 146 7.95 15.07 -20.25
N LEU A 147 6.62 14.90 -20.39
CA LEU A 147 5.84 15.40 -21.49
C LEU A 147 5.88 16.94 -21.59
N CYS A 148 5.63 17.62 -20.47
CA CYS A 148 5.71 19.09 -20.44
C CYS A 148 7.11 19.59 -20.83
N SER A 149 8.15 18.92 -20.37
CA SER A 149 9.55 19.25 -20.71
C SER A 149 9.84 19.01 -22.20
N TYR A 150 9.29 17.93 -22.76
CA TYR A 150 9.39 17.64 -24.20
C TYR A 150 8.69 18.71 -25.04
N MET A 151 7.45 19.06 -24.69
CA MET A 151 6.68 20.08 -25.36
C MET A 151 7.37 21.44 -25.35
N HIS A 152 7.87 21.86 -24.16
CA HIS A 152 8.61 23.12 -24.01
C HIS A 152 9.86 23.16 -24.91
N ARG A 153 10.67 22.10 -24.94
CA ARG A 153 11.88 22.02 -25.77
C ARG A 153 11.61 22.09 -27.28
N ASN A 154 10.45 21.56 -27.70
CA ASN A 154 10.05 21.49 -29.11
C ASN A 154 9.11 22.63 -29.52
N GLY A 155 8.87 23.63 -28.65
CA GLY A 155 7.98 24.77 -28.94
C GLY A 155 6.52 24.37 -29.17
N ILE A 156 6.09 23.24 -28.60
CA ILE A 156 4.72 22.74 -28.70
C ILE A 156 3.86 23.49 -27.66
N PRO A 157 2.67 24.02 -28.01
CA PRO A 157 1.79 24.66 -27.05
C PRO A 157 1.45 23.77 -25.86
N GLU A 158 1.23 24.39 -24.70
CA GLU A 158 0.86 23.62 -23.50
C GLU A 158 -0.38 22.75 -23.75
N TRP A 159 -0.29 21.51 -23.32
CA TRP A 159 -1.37 20.55 -23.38
C TRP A 159 -2.44 20.91 -22.37
N ASN A 160 -3.69 20.98 -22.79
CA ASN A 160 -4.81 21.07 -21.87
C ASN A 160 -5.71 19.83 -21.97
N VAL A 161 -6.50 19.58 -20.95
CA VAL A 161 -7.35 18.36 -20.80
C VAL A 161 -8.38 18.18 -21.93
N ASN A 162 -8.62 19.24 -22.74
CA ASN A 162 -9.52 19.22 -23.89
C ASN A 162 -8.75 19.19 -25.21
N THR A 163 -7.48 18.84 -25.19
CA THR A 163 -6.66 18.82 -26.38
C THR A 163 -7.08 17.67 -27.25
N ASP A 164 -7.58 18.00 -28.39
CA ASP A 164 -7.97 17.05 -29.38
C ASP A 164 -6.75 16.55 -30.18
N ARG A 165 -7.04 15.78 -31.22
CA ARG A 165 -6.12 15.19 -32.18
C ARG A 165 -5.16 16.19 -32.83
N THR A 166 -5.46 17.48 -32.83
CA THR A 166 -4.74 18.51 -33.58
C THR A 166 -3.29 18.67 -33.15
N ILE A 167 -2.98 18.51 -31.86
CA ILE A 167 -1.59 18.59 -31.36
C ILE A 167 -0.76 17.41 -31.88
N LEU A 168 -1.26 16.19 -31.75
CA LEU A 168 -0.53 15.02 -32.26
C LEU A 168 -0.35 15.09 -33.77
N ASP A 169 -1.37 15.52 -34.51
CA ASP A 169 -1.32 15.70 -35.95
C ASP A 169 -0.38 16.84 -36.39
N SER A 170 -0.10 17.82 -35.51
CA SER A 170 0.84 18.91 -35.79
C SER A 170 2.32 18.52 -35.65
N LEU A 171 2.60 17.38 -35.00
CA LEU A 171 3.94 16.86 -34.83
C LEU A 171 4.42 16.15 -36.12
N ASP A 172 5.70 16.28 -36.41
CA ASP A 172 6.29 15.43 -37.42
C ASP A 172 6.42 13.97 -36.97
N ARG A 173 6.75 13.08 -37.91
CA ARG A 173 6.87 11.65 -37.61
C ARG A 173 7.85 11.34 -36.48
N HIS A 174 8.99 11.99 -36.47
CA HIS A 174 10.03 11.76 -35.47
C HIS A 174 9.56 12.21 -34.07
N GLN A 175 8.93 13.38 -34.01
CA GLN A 175 8.35 13.91 -32.77
C GLN A 175 7.24 13.02 -32.25
N GLN A 176 6.34 12.49 -33.11
CA GLN A 176 5.31 11.51 -32.71
C GLN A 176 5.95 10.23 -32.15
N TRP A 177 7.03 9.76 -32.77
CA TRP A 177 7.75 8.57 -32.33
C TRP A 177 8.42 8.80 -30.97
N GLU A 178 9.15 9.89 -30.78
CA GLU A 178 9.76 10.24 -29.50
C GLU A 178 8.71 10.41 -28.40
N LEU A 179 7.58 11.03 -28.70
CA LEU A 179 6.46 11.15 -27.78
C LEU A 179 5.91 9.77 -27.38
N GLY A 180 5.73 8.88 -28.35
CA GLY A 180 5.28 7.51 -28.09
C GLY A 180 6.24 6.70 -27.22
N LEU A 181 7.56 6.87 -27.40
CA LEU A 181 8.58 6.29 -26.54
C LEU A 181 8.50 6.86 -25.11
N LEU A 182 8.42 8.19 -25.00
CA LEU A 182 8.34 8.90 -23.73
C LEU A 182 7.14 8.45 -22.89
N LEU A 183 5.97 8.33 -23.54
CA LEU A 183 4.73 7.92 -22.90
C LEU A 183 4.66 6.41 -22.64
N GLY A 184 5.59 5.63 -23.16
CA GLY A 184 5.58 4.17 -23.08
C GLY A 184 4.50 3.50 -23.93
N ALA A 185 3.94 4.22 -24.88
CA ALA A 185 3.03 3.67 -25.92
C ALA A 185 3.79 2.83 -26.94
N ILE A 186 5.09 3.10 -27.10
CA ILE A 186 6.02 2.40 -27.98
C ILE A 186 7.13 1.77 -27.10
N SER A 187 7.52 0.54 -27.42
CA SER A 187 8.64 -0.12 -26.74
C SER A 187 9.96 0.60 -27.05
N PRO A 188 10.86 0.80 -26.06
CA PRO A 188 12.19 1.37 -26.31
C PRO A 188 13.05 0.57 -27.29
N THR A 189 12.72 -0.69 -27.53
CA THR A 189 13.41 -1.59 -28.48
C THR A 189 12.76 -1.63 -29.85
N ALA A 190 11.63 -0.93 -30.05
CA ALA A 190 10.98 -0.86 -31.34
C ALA A 190 11.80 0.02 -32.31
N GLU A 191 11.80 -0.34 -33.59
CA GLU A 191 12.41 0.46 -34.63
C GLU A 191 11.46 1.58 -35.08
N GLU A 192 12.02 2.76 -35.34
CA GLU A 192 11.24 3.88 -35.88
C GLU A 192 10.71 3.53 -37.28
N PRO A 193 9.39 3.71 -37.56
CA PRO A 193 8.83 3.37 -38.83
C PRO A 193 9.40 4.27 -39.95
N ILE A 194 9.68 3.68 -41.09
CA ILE A 194 10.20 4.41 -42.26
C ILE A 194 9.11 5.31 -42.88
N THR A 195 7.85 5.07 -42.56
CA THR A 195 6.68 5.81 -43.06
C THR A 195 6.61 7.24 -42.54
N LYS A 196 5.91 8.14 -43.23
CA LYS A 196 5.77 9.55 -42.88
C LYS A 196 4.92 9.79 -41.61
N ALA A 197 4.17 8.78 -41.18
CA ALA A 197 3.33 8.85 -40.00
C ALA A 197 3.47 7.56 -39.18
N LEU A 198 3.12 7.62 -37.89
CA LEU A 198 3.01 6.41 -37.06
C LEU A 198 1.98 5.45 -37.63
N PRO A 199 2.19 4.12 -37.49
CA PRO A 199 1.14 3.15 -37.71
C PRO A 199 -0.14 3.53 -36.96
N GLU A 200 -1.28 3.31 -37.58
CA GLU A 200 -2.57 3.80 -37.06
C GLU A 200 -2.87 3.29 -35.62
N ASP A 201 -2.53 2.06 -35.32
CA ASP A 201 -2.68 1.47 -34.00
C ASP A 201 -1.80 2.16 -32.94
N LEU A 202 -0.56 2.54 -33.28
CA LEU A 202 0.34 3.26 -32.37
C LEU A 202 -0.12 4.70 -32.16
N TYR A 203 -0.60 5.33 -33.22
CA TYR A 203 -1.18 6.68 -33.14
C TYR A 203 -2.37 6.72 -32.17
N TYR A 204 -3.32 5.79 -32.30
CA TYR A 204 -4.47 5.74 -31.40
C TYR A 204 -4.08 5.40 -29.94
N ARG A 205 -3.07 4.58 -29.72
CA ARG A 205 -2.57 4.29 -28.37
C ARG A 205 -1.97 5.51 -27.70
N ILE A 206 -1.23 6.33 -28.43
CA ILE A 206 -0.70 7.60 -27.91
C ILE A 206 -1.86 8.55 -27.59
N LEU A 207 -2.82 8.69 -28.49
CA LEU A 207 -4.00 9.53 -28.32
C LEU A 207 -4.84 9.09 -27.10
N GLU A 208 -5.08 7.80 -26.95
CA GLU A 208 -5.78 7.22 -25.80
C GLU A 208 -5.04 7.53 -24.51
N TRP A 209 -3.72 7.38 -24.49
CA TRP A 209 -2.92 7.70 -23.32
C TRP A 209 -3.04 9.18 -22.95
N LEU A 210 -2.93 10.08 -23.91
CA LEU A 210 -3.04 11.52 -23.71
C LEU A 210 -4.42 11.95 -23.19
N ASN A 211 -5.49 11.27 -23.59
CA ASN A 211 -6.86 11.56 -23.13
C ASN A 211 -7.19 10.98 -21.73
N ASN A 212 -6.35 10.08 -21.22
CA ASN A 212 -6.56 9.44 -19.90
C ASN A 212 -5.64 9.97 -18.79
N VAL A 213 -4.86 11.04 -19.06
CA VAL A 213 -4.03 11.77 -18.12
C VAL A 213 -4.76 13.02 -17.66
#